data_808ec82be194cbeeff9bc6a2f1249a45
#
_entry.id   808ec82be194cbeeff9bc6a2f1249a45
#
_cell.length_a   1.000
_cell.length_b   1.000
_cell.length_c   1.000
_cell.angle_alpha   90.00
_cell.angle_beta   90.00
_cell.angle_gamma   90.00
#
_symmetry.space_group_name_H-M   'P 1'
#
loop_
_entity.id
_entity.type
_entity.pdbx_description
1 polymer ?
#
loop_
_entity_poly.entity_id
_entity_poly.type
_entity_poly.pdbx_seq_one_letter_code
_entity_poly.pdbx_strand_id
1 'polypeptide(L)'
;AKNFALSAKDANDKLTQANLHTELFTALSTSKVMFFSDRGNCYQTTADKLTETKFRENGMPLKKYFRDCEEGEKPVKVFVLGEALPKGKLLFYTAQGLVKLTDWSEYELLKSAFQAIKLKEDDALVKVETLEKDSTVLYVTKGGLCLNFSPDEIPEQGRVAGGVKGMMIADDDSLVFAGQIH
;
A
#
# COMPACT_ATOMS: atom_id res chain seq x y z
N ALA A 1 7.76 -10.37 -21.73
CA ALA A 1 7.09 -10.37 -20.43
C ALA A 1 7.93 -11.20 -19.46
N LYS A 2 8.32 -10.63 -18.31
CA LYS A 2 8.97 -11.39 -17.24
C LYS A 2 7.90 -11.75 -16.23
N ASN A 3 7.71 -13.04 -15.99
CA ASN A 3 6.79 -13.54 -14.97
C ASN A 3 7.60 -13.73 -13.67
N PHE A 4 7.27 -13.01 -12.65
CA PHE A 4 7.78 -13.24 -11.30
C PHE A 4 6.74 -14.06 -10.54
N ALA A 5 6.87 -15.40 -10.60
CA ALA A 5 6.04 -16.30 -9.83
C ALA A 5 6.85 -16.85 -8.67
N LEU A 6 6.36 -16.64 -7.48
CA LEU A 6 6.91 -17.22 -6.26
C LEU A 6 5.90 -18.24 -5.74
N SER A 7 6.16 -19.52 -5.90
CA SER A 7 5.34 -20.59 -5.33
C SER A 7 6.10 -21.31 -4.23
N ALA A 8 5.42 -21.70 -3.16
CA ALA A 8 5.93 -22.68 -2.21
C ALA A 8 6.17 -23.99 -2.99
N LYS A 9 7.37 -24.52 -2.92
CA LYS A 9 7.80 -25.59 -3.81
C LYS A 9 7.27 -26.97 -3.43
N ASP A 10 6.94 -27.19 -2.16
CA ASP A 10 6.39 -28.45 -1.65
C ASP A 10 5.61 -28.22 -0.35
N ALA A 11 4.58 -29.06 -0.12
CA ALA A 11 3.78 -29.02 1.10
C ALA A 11 4.59 -29.33 2.39
N ASN A 12 5.85 -29.73 2.27
CA ASN A 12 6.77 -30.02 3.37
C ASN A 12 7.81 -28.94 3.62
N ASP A 13 7.90 -27.89 2.80
CA ASP A 13 8.75 -26.76 3.08
C ASP A 13 8.18 -26.00 4.28
N LYS A 14 8.93 -25.91 5.37
CA LYS A 14 8.58 -25.04 6.48
C LYS A 14 8.46 -23.62 5.94
N LEU A 15 7.23 -23.12 5.89
CA LEU A 15 6.92 -21.71 5.57
C LEU A 15 7.64 -20.84 6.58
N THR A 16 8.75 -20.27 6.20
CA THR A 16 9.36 -19.18 6.96
C THR A 16 8.68 -17.88 6.56
N GLN A 17 8.66 -16.90 7.45
CA GLN A 17 8.07 -15.59 7.19
C GLN A 17 8.66 -14.90 5.94
N ALA A 18 9.89 -15.27 5.54
CA ALA A 18 10.56 -14.82 4.32
C ALA A 18 9.94 -15.41 3.02
N ASN A 19 9.14 -16.47 3.11
CA ASN A 19 8.52 -17.15 1.96
C ASN A 19 7.04 -16.77 1.77
N LEU A 20 6.51 -15.86 2.59
CA LEU A 20 5.16 -15.33 2.45
C LEU A 20 5.15 -14.23 1.37
N HIS A 21 4.65 -14.58 0.19
CA HIS A 21 4.39 -13.62 -0.86
C HIS A 21 2.96 -13.12 -0.73
N THR A 22 2.82 -11.83 -0.57
CA THR A 22 1.51 -11.19 -0.40
C THR A 22 0.85 -10.84 -1.73
N GLU A 23 1.65 -10.63 -2.77
CA GLU A 23 1.13 -10.23 -4.09
C GLU A 23 2.00 -10.80 -5.23
N LEU A 24 1.36 -11.16 -6.33
CA LEU A 24 1.99 -11.61 -7.58
C LEU A 24 1.55 -10.71 -8.72
N PHE A 25 2.51 -10.18 -9.47
CA PHE A 25 2.24 -9.31 -10.62
C PHE A 25 2.88 -9.84 -11.89
N THR A 26 2.19 -9.62 -13.02
CA THR A 26 2.79 -9.69 -14.35
C THR A 26 3.03 -8.27 -14.85
N ALA A 27 4.24 -7.97 -15.30
CA ALA A 27 4.65 -6.65 -15.73
C ALA A 27 5.40 -6.69 -17.07
N LEU A 28 5.27 -5.64 -17.87
CA LEU A 28 6.22 -5.34 -18.94
C LEU A 28 7.46 -4.68 -18.32
N SER A 29 8.60 -4.74 -19.00
CA SER A 29 9.82 -4.04 -18.56
C SER A 29 9.60 -2.54 -18.36
N THR A 30 8.74 -1.95 -19.17
CA THR A 30 8.37 -0.52 -19.12
C THR A 30 7.27 -0.20 -18.11
N SER A 31 6.63 -1.19 -17.49
CA SER A 31 5.57 -0.96 -16.50
C SER A 31 6.09 -0.11 -15.35
N LYS A 32 5.30 0.90 -14.97
CA LYS A 32 5.56 1.69 -13.76
C LYS A 32 5.26 0.85 -12.52
N VAL A 33 6.17 0.87 -11.56
CA VAL A 33 6.00 0.21 -10.27
C VAL A 33 6.02 1.28 -9.19
N MET A 34 4.94 1.35 -8.41
CA MET A 34 4.76 2.30 -7.32
C MET A 34 4.67 1.56 -5.99
N PHE A 35 5.48 1.98 -5.02
CA PHE A 35 5.53 1.43 -3.67
C PHE A 35 5.02 2.48 -2.69
N PHE A 36 3.92 2.22 -2.02
CA PHE A 36 3.44 3.04 -0.91
C PHE A 36 3.99 2.47 0.40
N SER A 37 4.61 3.32 1.21
CA SER A 37 5.27 2.90 2.45
C SER A 37 4.46 3.18 3.71
N ASP A 38 4.80 2.49 4.79
CA ASP A 38 4.25 2.70 6.13
C ASP A 38 4.52 4.10 6.70
N ARG A 39 5.53 4.81 6.14
CA ARG A 39 5.84 6.22 6.48
C ARG A 39 5.05 7.24 5.66
N GLY A 40 4.10 6.79 4.83
CA GLY A 40 3.26 7.67 4.01
C GLY A 40 3.94 8.23 2.77
N ASN A 41 5.03 7.63 2.33
CA ASN A 41 5.73 7.98 1.10
C ASN A 41 5.30 7.10 -0.07
N CYS A 42 5.50 7.59 -1.27
CA CYS A 42 5.42 6.83 -2.50
C CYS A 42 6.78 6.86 -3.21
N TYR A 43 7.24 5.69 -3.59
CA TYR A 43 8.43 5.49 -4.40
C TYR A 43 8.03 4.88 -5.73
N GLN A 44 8.58 5.37 -6.83
CA GLN A 44 8.25 4.85 -8.15
C GLN A 44 9.47 4.65 -9.05
N THR A 45 9.40 3.59 -9.85
CA THR A 45 10.41 3.23 -10.83
C THR A 45 9.74 2.45 -11.98
N THR A 46 10.53 1.97 -12.93
CA THR A 46 10.07 1.03 -13.96
C THR A 46 10.55 -0.38 -13.64
N ALA A 47 9.81 -1.40 -14.11
CA ALA A 47 10.08 -2.80 -13.77
C ALA A 47 11.48 -3.26 -14.22
N ASP A 48 12.02 -2.71 -15.32
CA ASP A 48 13.38 -3.00 -15.82
C ASP A 48 14.49 -2.57 -14.86
N LYS A 49 14.23 -1.58 -14.00
CA LYS A 49 15.21 -1.08 -13.01
C LYS A 49 15.23 -1.90 -11.71
N LEU A 50 14.27 -2.80 -11.52
CA LEU A 50 14.25 -3.70 -10.39
C LEU A 50 15.23 -4.86 -10.64
N THR A 51 16.06 -5.15 -9.65
CA THR A 51 17.06 -6.21 -9.74
C THR A 51 16.38 -7.57 -9.77
N GLU A 52 16.69 -8.38 -10.78
CA GLU A 52 16.30 -9.77 -10.82
C GLU A 52 17.14 -10.57 -9.82
N THR A 53 16.48 -11.31 -8.95
CA THR A 53 17.12 -12.19 -7.98
C THR A 53 16.67 -13.64 -8.22
N LYS A 54 17.48 -14.61 -7.80
CA LYS A 54 17.06 -16.01 -7.84
C LYS A 54 15.97 -16.27 -6.79
N PHE A 55 15.12 -17.23 -7.08
CA PHE A 55 13.98 -17.61 -6.22
C PHE A 55 14.33 -17.82 -4.73
N ARG A 56 15.52 -18.31 -4.42
CA ARG A 56 15.97 -18.59 -3.05
C ARG A 56 16.78 -17.45 -2.40
N GLU A 57 17.02 -16.39 -3.12
CA GLU A 57 17.78 -15.24 -2.61
C GLU A 57 16.85 -14.28 -1.87
N ASN A 58 17.36 -13.66 -0.82
CA ASN A 58 16.68 -12.53 -0.21
C ASN A 58 16.60 -11.40 -1.21
N GLY A 59 15.40 -10.81 -1.37
CA GLY A 59 15.19 -9.64 -2.22
C GLY A 59 16.03 -8.45 -1.77
N MET A 60 15.99 -7.39 -2.56
CA MET A 60 16.68 -6.13 -2.24
C MET A 60 15.76 -5.23 -1.41
N PRO A 61 16.24 -4.63 -0.32
CA PRO A 61 15.45 -3.68 0.45
C PRO A 61 15.16 -2.42 -0.37
N LEU A 62 13.99 -1.81 -0.11
CA LEU A 62 13.50 -0.62 -0.82
C LEU A 62 14.53 0.52 -0.84
N LYS A 63 15.27 0.71 0.25
CA LYS A 63 16.35 1.70 0.39
C LYS A 63 17.48 1.54 -0.65
N LYS A 64 17.69 0.35 -1.19
CA LYS A 64 18.68 0.11 -2.25
C LYS A 64 18.27 0.73 -3.59
N TYR A 65 16.97 0.87 -3.83
CA TYR A 65 16.43 1.48 -5.04
C TYR A 65 16.22 2.99 -4.89
N PHE A 66 15.88 3.44 -3.68
CA PHE A 66 15.48 4.83 -3.41
C PHE A 66 16.29 5.42 -2.25
N ARG A 67 17.10 6.44 -2.55
CA ARG A 67 17.97 7.11 -1.55
C ARG A 67 17.16 7.78 -0.43
N ASP A 68 15.98 8.30 -0.77
CA ASP A 68 15.10 9.01 0.16
C ASP A 68 14.32 8.06 1.08
N CYS A 69 14.42 6.73 0.86
CA CYS A 69 13.80 5.74 1.73
C CYS A 69 14.57 5.65 3.05
N GLU A 70 13.85 5.73 4.15
CA GLU A 70 14.42 5.66 5.49
C GLU A 70 14.80 4.22 5.89
N GLU A 71 15.66 4.11 6.89
CA GLU A 71 15.99 2.80 7.47
C GLU A 71 14.76 2.20 8.16
N GLY A 72 14.45 0.94 7.84
CA GLY A 72 13.30 0.24 8.41
C GLY A 72 11.94 0.60 7.78
N GLU A 73 11.88 1.53 6.83
CA GLU A 73 10.67 1.85 6.08
C GLU A 73 10.25 0.67 5.21
N LYS A 74 8.95 0.31 5.24
CA LYS A 74 8.42 -0.88 4.59
C LYS A 74 7.32 -0.53 3.59
N PRO A 75 7.27 -1.19 2.42
CA PRO A 75 6.13 -1.06 1.53
C PRO A 75 4.89 -1.73 2.15
N VAL A 76 3.75 -1.05 2.09
CA VAL A 76 2.44 -1.57 2.49
C VAL A 76 1.56 -1.90 1.30
N LYS A 77 1.84 -1.30 0.14
CA LYS A 77 1.17 -1.59 -1.13
C LYS A 77 2.10 -1.37 -2.30
N VAL A 78 2.01 -2.26 -3.28
CA VAL A 78 2.68 -2.13 -4.56
C VAL A 78 1.63 -2.10 -5.66
N PHE A 79 1.74 -1.14 -6.58
CA PHE A 79 0.98 -1.13 -7.82
C PHE A 79 1.92 -1.29 -9.01
N VAL A 80 1.56 -2.18 -9.91
CA VAL A 80 2.22 -2.34 -11.21
C VAL A 80 1.26 -1.81 -12.27
N LEU A 81 1.65 -0.73 -12.92
CA LEU A 81 0.80 0.07 -13.79
C LEU A 81 1.32 0.03 -15.23
N GLY A 82 0.43 0.19 -16.18
CA GLY A 82 0.77 0.40 -17.59
C GLY A 82 1.38 1.79 -17.83
N GLU A 83 1.24 2.28 -19.06
CA GLU A 83 1.77 3.60 -19.44
C GLU A 83 1.05 4.77 -18.76
N ALA A 84 -0.24 4.61 -18.47
CA ALA A 84 -1.06 5.61 -17.80
C ALA A 84 -1.49 5.14 -16.40
N LEU A 85 -1.72 6.11 -15.51
CA LEU A 85 -2.34 5.82 -14.22
C LEU A 85 -3.79 5.37 -14.40
N PRO A 86 -4.30 4.51 -13.51
CA PRO A 86 -5.71 4.16 -13.49
C PRO A 86 -6.59 5.40 -13.29
N LYS A 87 -7.79 5.35 -13.83
CA LYS A 87 -8.84 6.32 -13.47
C LYS A 87 -9.51 5.88 -12.18
N GLY A 88 -9.98 6.85 -11.40
CA GLY A 88 -10.67 6.59 -10.14
C GLY A 88 -9.89 7.07 -8.92
N LYS A 89 -10.18 6.49 -7.79
CA LYS A 89 -9.70 7.00 -6.51
C LYS A 89 -8.95 5.94 -5.71
N LEU A 90 -8.07 6.41 -4.84
CA LEU A 90 -7.34 5.62 -3.86
C LEU A 90 -7.90 5.85 -2.47
N LEU A 91 -7.97 4.79 -1.69
CA LEU A 91 -8.23 4.79 -0.26
C LEU A 91 -6.95 4.48 0.50
N PHE A 92 -6.67 5.28 1.51
CA PHE A 92 -5.55 5.12 2.43
C PHE A 92 -6.10 4.92 3.84
N TYR A 93 -5.52 4.00 4.59
CA TYR A 93 -5.92 3.70 5.96
C TYR A 93 -4.71 3.78 6.87
N THR A 94 -4.85 4.44 8.02
CA THR A 94 -3.76 4.58 8.98
C THR A 94 -4.01 3.76 10.25
N ALA A 95 -2.94 3.47 10.98
CA ALA A 95 -3.01 2.70 12.22
C ALA A 95 -3.85 3.40 13.31
N GLN A 96 -3.89 4.74 13.29
CA GLN A 96 -4.72 5.54 14.21
C GLN A 96 -6.17 5.75 13.74
N GLY A 97 -6.62 5.00 12.72
CA GLY A 97 -8.00 5.00 12.26
C GLY A 97 -8.39 6.14 11.33
N LEU A 98 -7.43 6.84 10.73
CA LEU A 98 -7.73 7.81 9.68
C LEU A 98 -7.99 7.11 8.35
N VAL A 99 -8.82 7.71 7.52
CA VAL A 99 -9.08 7.32 6.14
C VAL A 99 -8.91 8.53 5.23
N LYS A 100 -8.30 8.31 4.05
CA LYS A 100 -8.17 9.34 3.03
C LYS A 100 -8.66 8.81 1.70
N LEU A 101 -9.50 9.58 1.02
CA LEU A 101 -9.92 9.36 -0.35
C LEU A 101 -9.27 10.43 -1.23
N THR A 102 -8.61 10.01 -2.33
CA THR A 102 -7.88 10.91 -3.22
C THR A 102 -7.91 10.38 -4.65
N ASP A 103 -7.92 11.27 -5.64
CA ASP A 103 -7.89 10.89 -7.05
C ASP A 103 -6.51 10.35 -7.47
N TRP A 104 -6.48 9.36 -8.36
CA TRP A 104 -5.23 8.80 -8.90
C TRP A 104 -4.36 9.85 -9.59
N SER A 105 -4.95 10.87 -10.23
CA SER A 105 -4.22 11.95 -10.92
C SER A 105 -3.31 12.75 -10.01
N GLU A 106 -3.60 12.82 -8.71
CA GLU A 106 -2.74 13.46 -7.70
C GLU A 106 -1.36 12.78 -7.56
N TYR A 107 -1.22 11.55 -8.07
CA TYR A 107 0.01 10.74 -8.04
C TYR A 107 0.73 10.68 -9.39
N GLU A 108 0.27 11.44 -10.39
CA GLU A 108 0.93 11.59 -11.69
C GLU A 108 2.12 12.54 -11.62
N LEU A 109 3.18 12.09 -10.97
CA LEU A 109 4.39 12.87 -10.74
C LEU A 109 5.59 12.24 -11.46
N LEU A 110 6.55 13.09 -11.84
CA LEU A 110 7.80 12.64 -12.47
C LEU A 110 8.88 12.27 -11.44
N LYS A 111 8.71 12.67 -10.18
CA LYS A 111 9.68 12.39 -9.10
C LYS A 111 9.65 10.91 -8.74
N SER A 112 10.82 10.33 -8.49
CA SER A 112 10.97 8.93 -8.06
C SER A 112 10.54 8.69 -6.60
N ALA A 113 10.48 9.74 -5.78
CA ALA A 113 10.05 9.68 -4.39
C ALA A 113 9.26 10.94 -4.03
N PHE A 114 8.14 10.78 -3.34
CA PHE A 114 7.30 11.88 -2.87
C PHE A 114 6.36 11.45 -1.74
N GLN A 115 5.88 12.41 -0.98
CA GLN A 115 4.89 12.17 0.07
C GLN A 115 3.53 11.80 -0.55
N ALA A 116 2.98 10.67 -0.13
CA ALA A 116 1.68 10.17 -0.59
C ALA A 116 0.53 10.56 0.34
N ILE A 117 0.81 10.66 1.63
CA ILE A 117 -0.13 11.09 2.69
C ILE A 117 0.68 11.73 3.81
N LYS A 118 0.14 12.77 4.45
CA LYS A 118 0.74 13.37 5.64
C LYS A 118 0.26 12.58 6.87
N LEU A 119 1.14 11.80 7.45
CA LEU A 119 0.87 11.10 8.71
C LEU A 119 1.03 12.04 9.90
N LYS A 120 0.28 11.77 10.97
CA LYS A 120 0.51 12.37 12.29
C LYS A 120 1.73 11.71 12.95
N GLU A 121 2.23 12.32 14.01
CA GLU A 121 3.22 11.72 14.88
C GLU A 121 2.71 10.39 15.43
N ASP A 122 3.57 9.39 15.45
CA ASP A 122 3.29 8.02 15.87
C ASP A 122 2.18 7.27 15.08
N ASP A 123 1.77 7.79 13.91
CA ASP A 123 0.87 7.09 13.01
C ASP A 123 1.64 6.37 11.89
N ALA A 124 1.03 5.36 11.31
CA ALA A 124 1.57 4.62 10.19
C ALA A 124 0.49 4.34 9.14
N LEU A 125 0.89 4.35 7.87
CA LEU A 125 0.05 3.87 6.80
C LEU A 125 0.01 2.34 6.87
N VAL A 126 -1.20 1.77 6.92
CA VAL A 126 -1.37 0.31 7.05
C VAL A 126 -1.93 -0.33 5.80
N LYS A 127 -2.66 0.42 4.97
CA LYS A 127 -3.20 -0.10 3.72
C LYS A 127 -3.46 1.01 2.70
N VAL A 128 -3.28 0.66 1.44
CA VAL A 128 -3.71 1.47 0.27
C VAL A 128 -4.40 0.54 -0.71
N GLU A 129 -5.55 0.97 -1.23
CA GLU A 129 -6.29 0.22 -2.24
C GLU A 129 -7.01 1.16 -3.21
N THR A 130 -7.33 0.69 -4.39
CA THR A 130 -8.18 1.41 -5.34
C THR A 130 -9.63 1.31 -4.86
N LEU A 131 -10.36 2.43 -4.91
CA LEU A 131 -11.80 2.41 -4.61
C LEU A 131 -12.53 1.55 -5.63
N GLU A 132 -13.22 0.54 -5.14
CA GLU A 132 -14.04 -0.36 -5.93
C GLU A 132 -15.52 0.07 -5.88
N LYS A 133 -16.21 -0.18 -6.99
CA LYS A 133 -17.64 0.12 -7.09
C LYS A 133 -18.43 -0.79 -6.15
N ASP A 134 -19.51 -0.25 -5.59
CA ASP A 134 -20.45 -0.99 -4.74
C ASP A 134 -19.82 -1.62 -3.47
N SER A 135 -18.69 -1.04 -3.01
CA SER A 135 -18.00 -1.42 -1.78
C SER A 135 -18.40 -0.53 -0.60
N THR A 136 -18.19 -1.04 0.61
CA THR A 136 -18.24 -0.27 1.85
C THR A 136 -16.89 -0.35 2.57
N VAL A 137 -16.60 0.59 3.44
CA VAL A 137 -15.40 0.62 4.27
C VAL A 137 -15.68 -0.02 5.61
N LEU A 138 -14.90 -1.05 5.95
CA LEU A 138 -14.97 -1.73 7.24
C LEU A 138 -13.70 -1.47 8.05
N TYR A 139 -13.87 -1.12 9.31
CA TYR A 139 -12.85 -1.09 10.33
C TYR A 139 -13.15 -2.12 11.42
N VAL A 140 -12.13 -2.81 11.89
CA VAL A 140 -12.23 -3.74 13.02
C VAL A 140 -11.05 -3.51 13.96
N THR A 141 -11.31 -3.37 15.26
CA THR A 141 -10.28 -3.25 16.28
C THR A 141 -10.06 -4.56 17.05
N LYS A 142 -8.93 -4.65 17.71
CA LYS A 142 -8.58 -5.80 18.58
C LYS A 142 -9.57 -5.92 19.75
N GLY A 143 -10.10 -4.80 20.24
CA GLY A 143 -11.15 -4.76 21.27
C GLY A 143 -12.51 -5.24 20.81
N GLY A 144 -12.65 -5.57 19.49
CA GLY A 144 -13.89 -6.12 18.93
C GLY A 144 -14.87 -5.06 18.42
N LEU A 145 -14.46 -3.80 18.29
CA LEU A 145 -15.29 -2.77 17.68
C LEU A 145 -15.27 -2.92 16.16
N CYS A 146 -16.44 -2.87 15.55
CA CYS A 146 -16.62 -2.90 14.10
C CYS A 146 -17.38 -1.66 13.65
N LEU A 147 -16.89 -0.99 12.61
CA LEU A 147 -17.55 0.15 11.98
C LEU A 147 -17.58 -0.06 10.48
N ASN A 148 -18.76 0.03 9.89
CA ASN A 148 -18.96 -0.07 8.45
C ASN A 148 -19.70 1.17 7.94
N PHE A 149 -19.20 1.80 6.86
CA PHE A 149 -19.78 3.01 6.29
C PHE A 149 -19.52 3.12 4.78
N SER A 150 -20.28 4.01 4.12
CA SER A 150 -20.12 4.26 2.69
C SER A 150 -18.85 5.06 2.40
N PRO A 151 -18.06 4.72 1.36
CA PRO A 151 -16.98 5.57 0.88
C PRO A 151 -17.44 7.00 0.48
N ASP A 152 -18.71 7.19 0.14
CA ASP A 152 -19.28 8.49 -0.21
C ASP A 152 -19.30 9.48 0.97
N GLU A 153 -19.17 8.97 2.20
CA GLU A 153 -19.04 9.80 3.41
C GLU A 153 -17.63 10.38 3.59
N ILE A 154 -16.65 9.89 2.80
CA ILE A 154 -15.26 10.34 2.90
C ILE A 154 -15.04 11.51 1.95
N PRO A 155 -14.72 12.72 2.45
CA PRO A 155 -14.41 13.84 1.58
C PRO A 155 -13.14 13.57 0.78
N GLU A 156 -13.20 13.88 -0.52
CA GLU A 156 -12.02 13.79 -1.37
C GLU A 156 -10.99 14.84 -0.96
N GLN A 157 -9.72 14.44 -0.91
CA GLN A 157 -8.61 15.28 -0.49
C GLN A 157 -7.44 15.18 -1.46
N GLY A 158 -6.63 16.22 -1.52
CA GLY A 158 -5.38 16.21 -2.27
C GLY A 158 -4.32 15.26 -1.66
N ARG A 159 -3.31 14.96 -2.45
CA ARG A 159 -2.25 13.98 -2.15
C ARG A 159 -1.60 14.14 -0.77
N VAL A 160 -1.24 15.36 -0.38
CA VAL A 160 -0.51 15.63 0.88
C VAL A 160 -1.40 15.77 2.11
N ALA A 161 -2.72 15.68 1.96
CA ALA A 161 -3.63 15.69 3.11
C ALA A 161 -3.47 14.42 3.96
N GLY A 162 -3.81 14.54 5.25
CA GLY A 162 -3.66 13.44 6.22
C GLY A 162 -4.88 12.53 6.37
N GLY A 163 -5.96 12.84 5.65
CA GLY A 163 -7.21 12.10 5.80
C GLY A 163 -8.13 12.69 6.88
N VAL A 164 -9.25 12.02 7.05
CA VAL A 164 -10.27 12.29 8.07
C VAL A 164 -10.38 11.12 9.03
N LYS A 165 -11.02 11.31 10.16
CA LYS A 165 -11.26 10.23 11.12
C LYS A 165 -12.29 9.24 10.53
N GLY A 166 -11.83 8.03 10.23
CA GLY A 166 -12.69 6.90 9.86
C GLY A 166 -13.25 6.22 11.10
N MET A 167 -12.38 5.86 12.04
CA MET A 167 -12.77 5.23 13.31
C MET A 167 -11.99 5.86 14.47
N MET A 168 -12.64 6.00 15.62
CA MET A 168 -11.95 6.32 16.86
C MET A 168 -11.40 5.04 17.47
N ILE A 169 -10.09 4.99 17.64
CA ILE A 169 -9.39 3.88 18.30
C ILE A 169 -8.94 4.37 19.68
N ALA A 170 -9.29 3.64 20.73
CA ALA A 170 -8.87 3.97 22.10
C ALA A 170 -7.37 3.67 22.29
N ASP A 171 -6.74 4.34 23.27
CA ASP A 171 -5.30 4.22 23.53
C ASP A 171 -4.86 2.78 23.90
N ASP A 172 -5.76 1.99 24.47
CA ASP A 172 -5.55 0.59 24.85
C ASP A 172 -6.01 -0.41 23.77
N ASP A 173 -6.52 0.09 22.62
CA ASP A 173 -6.97 -0.72 21.49
C ASP A 173 -6.05 -0.54 20.27
N SER A 174 -6.25 -1.34 19.26
CA SER A 174 -5.49 -1.26 18.03
C SER A 174 -6.30 -1.73 16.83
N LEU A 175 -5.96 -1.20 15.66
CA LEU A 175 -6.57 -1.61 14.41
C LEU A 175 -6.12 -3.02 14.02
N VAL A 176 -7.07 -3.90 13.73
CA VAL A 176 -6.84 -5.26 13.20
C VAL A 176 -7.12 -5.31 11.71
N PHE A 177 -8.13 -4.60 11.26
CA PHE A 177 -8.51 -4.56 9.86
C PHE A 177 -9.06 -3.17 9.49
N ALA A 178 -8.64 -2.69 8.33
CA ALA A 178 -9.29 -1.60 7.61
C ALA A 178 -9.26 -1.92 6.12
N GLY A 179 -10.36 -1.69 5.43
CA GLY A 179 -10.43 -1.97 4.00
C GLY A 179 -11.85 -2.01 3.48
N GLN A 180 -11.95 -2.19 2.16
CA GLN A 180 -13.22 -2.35 1.48
C GLN A 180 -13.74 -3.78 1.63
N ILE A 181 -15.06 -3.89 1.69
CA ILE A 181 -15.82 -5.14 1.61
C ILE A 181 -17.00 -4.96 0.64
N HIS A 182 -17.48 -6.07 0.09
CA HIS A 182 -18.63 -6.16 -0.82
C HIS A 182 -19.82 -6.87 -0.17
#